data_a55d9cf3dda751b94fcc17bc1810b367
#
_entry.id   a55d9cf3dda751b94fcc17bc1810b367
#
_cell.length_a   1.000
_cell.length_b   1.000
_cell.length_c   1.000
_cell.angle_alpha   90.00
_cell.angle_beta   90.00
_cell.angle_gamma   90.00
#
_symmetry.space_group_name_H-M   'P 1'
#
loop_
_entity.id
_entity.type
_entity.pdbx_description
1 polymer ?
#
loop_
_entity_poly.entity_id
_entity_poly.type
_entity_poly.pdbx_seq_one_letter_code
_entity_poly.pdbx_strand_id
1 'polypeptide(L)'
;MIKTNDFTFAHRDEGFDLHIDKSIRGYQDMLKDVVSFSRYFVEDGTYVLDIGCSTGKLTDRIIKANKDIAPSAHYVGVEYAEGFQKDLRERTKTIKNNHDVDAKFLHADIRYHEFDYRKKLSFATSIFTLQFMPKRDREDVIKKVYDQLQPGGAFVFAEKVYCDNPQIQDMMTFMYYDHKKESFTCDDIMTKEKTLRH
;
A
#
# COMPACT_ATOMS: atom_id res chain seq x y z
N MET A 1 29.11 -5.99 13.46
CA MET A 1 28.16 -5.20 12.65
C MET A 1 27.50 -6.15 11.67
N ILE A 2 26.27 -6.55 11.94
CA ILE A 2 25.44 -7.30 10.98
C ILE A 2 25.11 -6.30 9.88
N LYS A 3 25.63 -6.51 8.67
CA LYS A 3 25.14 -5.79 7.50
C LYS A 3 23.66 -6.11 7.42
N THR A 4 22.82 -5.14 7.70
CA THR A 4 21.41 -5.19 7.33
C THR A 4 21.40 -5.39 5.83
N ASN A 5 21.13 -6.62 5.37
CA ASN A 5 20.75 -6.83 3.98
C ASN A 5 19.55 -5.92 3.77
N ASP A 6 19.71 -4.93 2.90
CA ASP A 6 18.60 -4.12 2.44
C ASP A 6 17.58 -5.07 1.81
N PHE A 7 16.64 -5.52 2.64
CA PHE A 7 15.50 -6.29 2.17
C PHE A 7 14.62 -5.31 1.41
N THR A 8 14.91 -5.11 0.14
CA THR A 8 14.08 -4.29 -0.72
C THR A 8 13.04 -5.19 -1.37
N PHE A 9 11.79 -4.94 -1.05
CA PHE A 9 10.64 -5.62 -1.69
C PHE A 9 10.65 -5.47 -3.23
N ALA A 10 11.34 -4.44 -3.74
CA ALA A 10 11.41 -4.13 -5.16
C ALA A 10 12.32 -5.05 -5.99
N HIS A 11 13.29 -5.71 -5.37
CA HIS A 11 14.23 -6.59 -6.08
C HIS A 11 13.80 -8.05 -5.97
N ARG A 12 12.84 -8.44 -6.83
CA ARG A 12 12.41 -9.82 -7.00
C ARG A 12 12.49 -10.19 -8.48
N ASP A 13 13.03 -11.37 -8.79
CA ASP A 13 13.16 -11.86 -10.17
C ASP A 13 11.80 -11.94 -10.87
N GLU A 14 10.75 -12.28 -10.13
CA GLU A 14 9.37 -12.39 -10.60
C GLU A 14 8.59 -11.04 -10.62
N GLY A 15 9.19 -9.96 -10.12
CA GLY A 15 8.53 -8.69 -9.89
C GLY A 15 7.68 -8.65 -8.61
N PHE A 16 7.53 -7.42 -8.06
CA PHE A 16 6.83 -7.22 -6.78
C PHE A 16 5.36 -7.64 -6.82
N ASP A 17 4.65 -7.24 -7.87
CA ASP A 17 3.20 -7.46 -7.97
C ASP A 17 2.84 -8.96 -7.99
N LEU A 18 3.61 -9.77 -8.71
CA LEU A 18 3.39 -11.21 -8.75
C LEU A 18 3.80 -11.87 -7.42
N HIS A 19 4.88 -11.39 -6.82
CA HIS A 19 5.34 -11.89 -5.52
C HIS A 19 4.32 -11.65 -4.40
N ILE A 20 3.72 -10.46 -4.33
CA ILE A 20 2.75 -10.13 -3.28
C ILE A 20 1.46 -10.93 -3.44
N ASP A 21 1.00 -11.16 -4.67
CA ASP A 21 -0.16 -11.99 -4.98
C ASP A 21 -0.01 -13.42 -4.46
N LYS A 22 1.18 -14.01 -4.63
CA LYS A 22 1.50 -15.35 -4.10
C LYS A 22 1.71 -15.34 -2.58
N SER A 23 2.12 -14.22 -2.00
CA SER A 23 2.47 -14.11 -0.58
C SER A 23 1.27 -13.94 0.33
N ILE A 24 0.20 -13.32 -0.14
CA ILE A 24 -0.95 -12.93 0.69
C ILE A 24 -2.23 -13.52 0.11
N ARG A 25 -2.85 -14.44 0.86
CA ARG A 25 -4.10 -15.06 0.49
C ARG A 25 -5.20 -13.99 0.35
N GLY A 26 -5.91 -14.01 -0.78
CA GLY A 26 -7.00 -13.07 -1.04
C GLY A 26 -6.56 -11.64 -1.36
N TYR A 27 -5.26 -11.40 -1.62
CA TYR A 27 -4.73 -10.05 -1.89
C TYR A 27 -5.47 -9.32 -3.01
N GLN A 28 -5.74 -10.01 -4.12
CA GLN A 28 -6.44 -9.40 -5.26
C GLN A 28 -7.89 -9.06 -4.94
N ASP A 29 -8.58 -9.89 -4.16
CA ASP A 29 -9.97 -9.64 -3.77
C ASP A 29 -10.05 -8.47 -2.79
N MET A 30 -9.15 -8.41 -1.82
CA MET A 30 -9.02 -7.24 -0.95
C MET A 30 -8.78 -5.95 -1.76
N LEU A 31 -7.88 -5.96 -2.76
CA LEU A 31 -7.67 -4.79 -3.62
C LEU A 31 -8.92 -4.41 -4.42
N LYS A 32 -9.70 -5.38 -4.90
CA LYS A 32 -11.00 -5.10 -5.56
C LYS A 32 -11.98 -4.41 -4.61
N ASP A 33 -12.04 -4.86 -3.34
CA ASP A 33 -12.88 -4.23 -2.32
C ASP A 33 -12.45 -2.79 -2.05
N VAL A 34 -11.13 -2.54 -1.89
CA VAL A 34 -10.59 -1.18 -1.72
C VAL A 34 -10.94 -0.27 -2.91
N VAL A 35 -10.79 -0.78 -4.13
CA VAL A 35 -11.19 -0.04 -5.35
C VAL A 35 -12.71 0.20 -5.38
N SER A 36 -13.51 -0.76 -4.96
CA SER A 36 -14.97 -0.60 -4.88
C SER A 36 -15.36 0.47 -3.86
N PHE A 37 -14.72 0.47 -2.67
CA PHE A 37 -14.93 1.52 -1.67
C PHE A 37 -14.58 2.91 -2.21
N SER A 38 -13.50 3.05 -2.97
CA SER A 38 -13.09 4.35 -3.51
C SER A 38 -14.20 5.06 -4.27
N ARG A 39 -15.07 4.33 -4.94
CA ARG A 39 -16.19 4.88 -5.73
C ARG A 39 -17.27 5.59 -4.89
N TYR A 40 -17.28 5.35 -3.57
CA TYR A 40 -18.21 6.01 -2.66
C TYR A 40 -17.64 7.26 -1.99
N PHE A 41 -16.33 7.46 -2.09
CA PHE A 41 -15.64 8.53 -1.37
C PHE A 41 -14.90 9.52 -2.26
N VAL A 42 -14.41 9.06 -3.43
CA VAL A 42 -13.67 9.93 -4.35
C VAL A 42 -14.64 10.93 -5.00
N GLU A 43 -14.33 12.21 -4.86
CA GLU A 43 -15.14 13.32 -5.34
C GLU A 43 -14.32 14.26 -6.24
N ASP A 44 -15.00 14.99 -7.08
CA ASP A 44 -14.39 15.98 -7.96
C ASP A 44 -13.62 17.07 -7.21
N GLY A 45 -12.42 17.40 -7.70
CA GLY A 45 -11.56 18.42 -7.11
C GLY A 45 -10.98 18.06 -5.74
N THR A 46 -11.11 16.80 -5.32
CA THR A 46 -10.53 16.30 -4.06
C THR A 46 -9.23 15.52 -4.28
N TYR A 47 -8.55 15.19 -3.19
CA TYR A 47 -7.34 14.40 -3.23
C TYR A 47 -7.60 12.94 -2.85
N VAL A 48 -6.85 12.06 -3.49
CA VAL A 48 -6.73 10.63 -3.16
C VAL A 48 -5.28 10.35 -2.82
N LEU A 49 -5.02 9.75 -1.66
CA LEU A 49 -3.67 9.47 -1.16
C LEU A 49 -3.45 7.96 -1.03
N ASP A 50 -2.38 7.44 -1.64
CA ASP A 50 -1.95 6.03 -1.50
C ASP A 50 -0.60 5.97 -0.79
N ILE A 51 -0.59 5.52 0.47
CA ILE A 51 0.59 5.47 1.34
C ILE A 51 1.27 4.11 1.18
N GLY A 52 2.56 4.13 0.79
CA GLY A 52 3.31 2.93 0.44
C GLY A 52 2.80 2.33 -0.87
N CYS A 53 2.66 3.17 -1.87
CA CYS A 53 2.02 2.81 -3.15
C CYS A 53 2.80 1.80 -4.00
N SER A 54 4.03 1.43 -3.61
CA SER A 54 4.93 0.46 -4.27
C SER A 54 5.03 0.68 -5.79
N THR A 55 4.46 -0.19 -6.63
CA THR A 55 4.44 -0.05 -8.10
C THR A 55 3.35 0.89 -8.64
N GLY A 56 2.55 1.50 -7.77
CA GLY A 56 1.41 2.36 -8.14
C GLY A 56 0.20 1.61 -8.72
N LYS A 57 0.16 0.28 -8.59
CA LYS A 57 -0.90 -0.56 -9.17
C LYS A 57 -2.27 -0.31 -8.56
N LEU A 58 -2.35 -0.12 -7.23
CA LEU A 58 -3.60 0.21 -6.56
C LEU A 58 -4.09 1.60 -6.98
N THR A 59 -3.20 2.59 -6.98
CA THR A 59 -3.50 3.95 -7.46
C THR A 59 -4.08 3.94 -8.88
N ASP A 60 -3.47 3.20 -9.82
CA ASP A 60 -3.96 3.06 -11.21
C ASP A 60 -5.37 2.45 -11.27
N ARG A 61 -5.65 1.42 -10.46
CA ARG A 61 -6.98 0.81 -10.37
C ARG A 61 -8.03 1.77 -9.81
N ILE A 62 -7.67 2.56 -8.79
CA ILE A 62 -8.55 3.58 -8.21
C ILE A 62 -8.86 4.65 -9.26
N ILE A 63 -7.85 5.14 -10.01
CA ILE A 63 -8.04 6.09 -11.11
C ILE A 63 -9.01 5.52 -12.15
N LYS A 64 -8.76 4.31 -12.62
CA LYS A 64 -9.62 3.65 -13.61
C LYS A 64 -11.08 3.55 -13.17
N ALA A 65 -11.32 3.32 -11.88
CA ALA A 65 -12.66 3.18 -11.32
C ALA A 65 -13.39 4.52 -11.13
N ASN A 66 -12.65 5.63 -11.02
CA ASN A 66 -13.20 6.93 -10.62
C ASN A 66 -13.06 8.04 -11.67
N LYS A 67 -12.23 7.90 -12.71
CA LYS A 67 -11.96 8.95 -13.69
C LYS A 67 -13.20 9.52 -14.40
N ASP A 68 -14.23 8.71 -14.56
CA ASP A 68 -15.49 9.11 -15.21
C ASP A 68 -16.52 9.68 -14.19
N ILE A 69 -16.32 9.41 -12.90
CA ILE A 69 -17.17 9.86 -11.79
C ILE A 69 -16.63 11.18 -11.20
N ALA A 70 -15.30 11.26 -11.06
CA ALA A 70 -14.59 12.39 -10.47
C ALA A 70 -13.39 12.78 -11.36
N PRO A 71 -13.62 13.34 -12.56
CA PRO A 71 -12.58 13.59 -13.56
C PRO A 71 -11.52 14.61 -13.12
N SER A 72 -11.82 15.46 -12.15
CA SER A 72 -10.90 16.46 -11.59
C SER A 72 -10.26 16.05 -10.25
N ALA A 73 -10.42 14.80 -9.82
CA ALA A 73 -9.75 14.28 -8.62
C ALA A 73 -8.22 14.21 -8.81
N HIS A 74 -7.48 14.49 -7.74
CA HIS A 74 -6.02 14.52 -7.73
C HIS A 74 -5.48 13.28 -7.03
N TYR A 75 -4.64 12.49 -7.70
CA TYR A 75 -4.10 11.25 -7.18
C TYR A 75 -2.63 11.40 -6.78
N VAL A 76 -2.32 11.06 -5.53
CA VAL A 76 -0.97 11.14 -4.97
C VAL A 76 -0.59 9.80 -4.36
N GLY A 77 0.48 9.18 -4.84
CA GLY A 77 1.11 8.03 -4.22
C GLY A 77 2.40 8.45 -3.50
N VAL A 78 2.64 7.93 -2.30
CA VAL A 78 3.88 8.16 -1.55
C VAL A 78 4.58 6.83 -1.34
N GLU A 79 5.84 6.74 -1.74
CA GLU A 79 6.66 5.53 -1.60
C GLU A 79 8.07 5.89 -1.12
N TYR A 80 8.49 5.23 -0.03
CA TYR A 80 9.81 5.44 0.55
C TYR A 80 10.91 4.62 -0.12
N ALA A 81 10.60 3.38 -0.55
CA ALA A 81 11.59 2.47 -1.08
C ALA A 81 12.06 2.90 -2.48
N GLU A 82 13.37 3.17 -2.61
CA GLU A 82 13.98 3.63 -3.86
C GLU A 82 13.79 2.64 -5.01
N GLY A 83 13.76 1.34 -4.72
CA GLY A 83 13.64 0.29 -5.73
C GLY A 83 12.37 0.36 -6.58
N PHE A 84 11.30 1.02 -6.12
CA PHE A 84 10.07 1.21 -6.90
C PHE A 84 10.08 2.43 -7.82
N GLN A 85 11.09 3.28 -7.76
CA GLN A 85 11.08 4.55 -8.51
C GLN A 85 11.03 4.36 -10.04
N LYS A 86 11.62 3.28 -10.56
CA LYS A 86 11.53 2.95 -11.98
C LYS A 86 10.09 2.59 -12.37
N ASP A 87 9.46 1.70 -11.60
CA ASP A 87 8.08 1.25 -11.84
C ASP A 87 7.09 2.42 -11.76
N LEU A 88 7.28 3.32 -10.78
CA LEU A 88 6.43 4.49 -10.61
C LEU A 88 6.56 5.48 -11.77
N ARG A 89 7.76 5.69 -12.32
CA ARG A 89 7.93 6.50 -13.53
C ARG A 89 7.23 5.91 -14.76
N GLU A 90 7.29 4.59 -14.90
CA GLU A 90 6.58 3.89 -15.98
C GLU A 90 5.06 3.92 -15.75
N ARG A 91 4.61 3.74 -14.50
CA ARG A 91 3.20 3.84 -14.11
C ARG A 91 2.62 5.22 -14.40
N THR A 92 3.33 6.29 -14.07
CA THR A 92 2.92 7.66 -14.39
C THR A 92 2.61 7.84 -15.88
N LYS A 93 3.51 7.35 -16.75
CA LYS A 93 3.31 7.41 -18.22
C LYS A 93 2.09 6.59 -18.66
N THR A 94 1.96 5.38 -18.11
CA THR A 94 0.84 4.49 -18.42
C THR A 94 -0.50 5.10 -18.01
N ILE A 95 -0.59 5.68 -16.82
CA ILE A 95 -1.80 6.35 -16.31
C ILE A 95 -2.15 7.53 -17.23
N LYS A 96 -1.18 8.39 -17.56
CA LYS A 96 -1.42 9.53 -18.45
C LYS A 96 -1.93 9.10 -19.82
N ASN A 97 -1.31 8.07 -20.41
CA ASN A 97 -1.70 7.59 -21.75
C ASN A 97 -3.07 6.91 -21.76
N ASN A 98 -3.41 6.14 -20.71
CA ASN A 98 -4.61 5.32 -20.71
C ASN A 98 -5.84 6.03 -20.14
N HIS A 99 -5.64 7.02 -19.24
CA HIS A 99 -6.72 7.63 -18.49
C HIS A 99 -6.82 9.15 -18.67
N ASP A 100 -5.80 9.76 -19.29
CA ASP A 100 -5.62 11.23 -19.38
C ASP A 100 -5.68 11.93 -18.01
N VAL A 101 -5.20 11.26 -16.98
CA VAL A 101 -5.13 11.73 -15.60
C VAL A 101 -3.68 11.91 -15.18
N ASP A 102 -3.38 12.99 -14.48
CA ASP A 102 -2.09 13.21 -13.86
C ASP A 102 -2.06 12.61 -12.46
N ALA A 103 -1.33 11.49 -12.29
CA ALA A 103 -1.00 10.93 -10.99
C ALA A 103 0.40 11.38 -10.57
N LYS A 104 0.53 11.82 -9.33
CA LYS A 104 1.80 12.24 -8.75
C LYS A 104 2.33 11.18 -7.81
N PHE A 105 3.50 10.62 -8.10
CA PHE A 105 4.20 9.71 -7.20
C PHE A 105 5.40 10.41 -6.56
N LEU A 106 5.44 10.38 -5.23
CA LEU A 106 6.46 11.05 -4.42
C LEU A 106 7.39 10.00 -3.82
N HIS A 107 8.70 10.16 -4.04
CA HIS A 107 9.71 9.43 -3.29
C HIS A 107 9.92 10.14 -1.95
N ALA A 108 9.23 9.68 -0.92
CA ALA A 108 9.26 10.32 0.39
C ALA A 108 8.89 9.34 1.51
N ASP A 109 9.39 9.62 2.70
CA ASP A 109 8.95 8.95 3.91
C ASP A 109 7.73 9.68 4.47
N ILE A 110 6.58 9.03 4.48
CA ILE A 110 5.31 9.61 4.93
C ILE A 110 5.36 10.09 6.40
N ARG A 111 6.27 9.54 7.23
CA ARG A 111 6.43 9.96 8.62
C ARG A 111 6.87 11.41 8.73
N TYR A 112 7.72 11.84 7.80
CA TYR A 112 8.34 13.16 7.79
C TYR A 112 7.86 14.06 6.65
N HIS A 113 7.15 13.48 5.68
CA HIS A 113 6.60 14.24 4.57
C HIS A 113 5.42 15.08 5.03
N GLU A 114 5.52 16.38 4.83
CA GLU A 114 4.41 17.30 5.08
C GLU A 114 3.53 17.38 3.84
N PHE A 115 2.22 17.30 4.06
CA PHE A 115 1.23 17.50 3.02
C PHE A 115 0.08 18.34 3.56
N ASP A 116 -0.41 19.25 2.73
CA ASP A 116 -1.58 20.06 3.04
C ASP A 116 -2.56 19.95 1.88
N TYR A 117 -3.58 19.15 2.07
CA TYR A 117 -4.70 19.01 1.13
C TYR A 117 -5.86 19.96 1.46
N ARG A 118 -5.67 20.89 2.41
CA ARG A 118 -6.69 21.88 2.83
C ARG A 118 -8.02 21.21 3.20
N LYS A 119 -7.94 20.05 3.88
CA LYS A 119 -9.09 19.20 4.24
C LYS A 119 -9.94 18.77 3.04
N LYS A 120 -9.30 18.51 1.90
CA LYS A 120 -9.92 17.97 0.69
C LYS A 120 -9.47 16.56 0.36
N LEU A 121 -8.92 15.82 1.34
CA LEU A 121 -8.62 14.41 1.17
C LEU A 121 -9.92 13.62 1.29
N SER A 122 -10.41 13.08 0.18
CA SER A 122 -11.67 12.32 0.17
C SER A 122 -11.43 10.83 0.42
N PHE A 123 -10.29 10.31 -0.05
CA PHE A 123 -9.96 8.89 0.11
C PHE A 123 -8.47 8.68 0.33
N ALA A 124 -8.12 7.89 1.32
CA ALA A 124 -6.74 7.48 1.57
C ALA A 124 -6.63 5.97 1.71
N THR A 125 -5.50 5.41 1.28
CA THR A 125 -5.18 3.99 1.40
C THR A 125 -3.80 3.77 2.03
N SER A 126 -3.65 2.67 2.80
CA SER A 126 -2.38 2.16 3.28
C SER A 126 -2.46 0.63 3.36
N ILE A 127 -1.90 -0.06 2.38
CA ILE A 127 -2.03 -1.51 2.28
C ILE A 127 -0.70 -2.19 2.61
N PHE A 128 -0.65 -2.83 3.78
CA PHE A 128 0.54 -3.49 4.34
C PHE A 128 1.77 -2.57 4.43
N THR A 129 1.57 -1.31 4.81
CA THR A 129 2.62 -0.30 4.89
C THR A 129 2.92 0.13 6.31
N LEU A 130 1.92 0.44 7.13
CA LEU A 130 2.12 0.92 8.50
C LEU A 130 2.87 -0.10 9.37
N GLN A 131 2.72 -1.39 9.10
CA GLN A 131 3.41 -2.45 9.83
C GLN A 131 4.95 -2.35 9.78
N PHE A 132 5.50 -1.71 8.75
CA PHE A 132 6.95 -1.50 8.60
C PHE A 132 7.46 -0.24 9.30
N MET A 133 6.55 0.59 9.83
CA MET A 133 6.92 1.76 10.61
C MET A 133 7.10 1.40 12.09
N PRO A 134 8.01 2.06 12.82
CA PRO A 134 8.08 1.96 14.27
C PRO A 134 6.71 2.25 14.90
N LYS A 135 6.32 1.49 15.93
CA LYS A 135 5.00 1.66 16.57
C LYS A 135 4.71 3.09 16.99
N ARG A 136 5.73 3.78 17.52
CA ARG A 136 5.62 5.18 17.96
C ARG A 136 5.23 6.18 16.89
N ASP A 137 5.55 5.86 15.61
CA ASP A 137 5.33 6.78 14.48
C ASP A 137 3.97 6.53 13.79
N ARG A 138 3.33 5.37 14.06
CA ARG A 138 2.08 4.97 13.35
C ARG A 138 0.90 5.86 13.68
N GLU A 139 0.75 6.20 14.96
CA GLU A 139 -0.34 7.06 15.44
C GLU A 139 -0.25 8.46 14.83
N ASP A 140 0.95 9.02 14.76
CA ASP A 140 1.18 10.33 14.15
C ASP A 140 0.85 10.33 12.65
N VAL A 141 1.20 9.27 11.92
CA VAL A 141 0.85 9.13 10.50
C VAL A 141 -0.67 9.01 10.32
N ILE A 142 -1.34 8.18 11.13
CA ILE A 142 -2.79 8.03 11.08
C ILE A 142 -3.48 9.35 11.39
N LYS A 143 -3.01 10.05 12.42
CA LYS A 143 -3.54 11.36 12.80
C LYS A 143 -3.33 12.40 11.71
N LYS A 144 -2.14 12.44 11.09
CA LYS A 144 -1.83 13.33 9.98
C LYS A 144 -2.79 13.12 8.80
N VAL A 145 -3.09 11.86 8.45
CA VAL A 145 -4.09 11.55 7.41
C VAL A 145 -5.48 12.00 7.82
N TYR A 146 -5.89 11.68 9.06
CA TYR A 146 -7.20 12.04 9.59
C TYR A 146 -7.45 13.56 9.57
N ASP A 147 -6.45 14.35 9.97
CA ASP A 147 -6.54 15.81 10.01
C ASP A 147 -6.72 16.44 8.61
N GLN A 148 -6.38 15.71 7.53
CA GLN A 148 -6.55 16.14 6.13
C GLN A 148 -7.82 15.62 5.47
N LEU A 149 -8.48 14.59 6.07
CA LEU A 149 -9.73 14.09 5.54
C LEU A 149 -10.82 15.18 5.57
N GLN A 150 -11.57 15.25 4.47
CA GLN A 150 -12.80 16.01 4.44
C GLN A 150 -13.89 15.33 5.28
N PRO A 151 -14.93 16.05 5.74
CA PRO A 151 -16.10 15.41 6.34
C PRO A 151 -16.70 14.37 5.37
N GLY A 152 -16.88 13.13 5.84
CA GLY A 152 -17.33 12.02 5.01
C GLY A 152 -16.25 11.31 4.20
N GLY A 153 -15.00 11.77 4.23
CA GLY A 153 -13.86 11.06 3.62
C GLY A 153 -13.49 9.80 4.38
N ALA A 154 -12.74 8.91 3.74
CA ALA A 154 -12.35 7.62 4.30
C ALA A 154 -10.85 7.35 4.23
N PHE A 155 -10.32 6.71 5.28
CA PHE A 155 -9.00 6.09 5.29
C PHE A 155 -9.15 4.57 5.42
N VAL A 156 -8.75 3.84 4.37
CA VAL A 156 -8.79 2.37 4.31
C VAL A 156 -7.37 1.83 4.47
N PHE A 157 -7.18 0.93 5.43
CA PHE A 157 -5.88 0.28 5.61
C PHE A 157 -6.04 -1.22 5.89
N ALA A 158 -5.04 -1.99 5.50
CA ALA A 158 -4.93 -3.42 5.78
C ALA A 158 -3.53 -3.71 6.33
N GLU A 159 -3.46 -4.42 7.44
CA GLU A 159 -2.21 -4.72 8.14
C GLU A 159 -2.20 -6.14 8.69
N LYS A 160 -1.00 -6.71 8.83
CA LYS A 160 -0.81 -7.97 9.55
C LYS A 160 -1.03 -7.72 11.04
N VAL A 161 -1.94 -8.45 11.65
CA VAL A 161 -2.21 -8.42 13.08
C VAL A 161 -1.76 -9.72 13.75
N TYR A 162 -1.51 -9.66 15.06
CA TYR A 162 -1.26 -10.82 15.89
C TYR A 162 -2.45 -11.06 16.81
N CYS A 163 -2.76 -12.33 17.04
CA CYS A 163 -3.78 -12.72 18.02
C CYS A 163 -3.15 -12.81 19.42
N ASP A 164 -3.85 -12.29 20.42
CA ASP A 164 -3.40 -12.35 21.82
C ASP A 164 -3.45 -13.78 22.40
N ASN A 165 -4.26 -14.67 21.79
CA ASN A 165 -4.27 -16.08 22.18
C ASN A 165 -3.18 -16.83 21.42
N PRO A 166 -2.16 -17.43 22.14
CA PRO A 166 -1.03 -18.09 21.50
C PRO A 166 -1.43 -19.27 20.61
N GLN A 167 -2.41 -20.07 21.05
CA GLN A 167 -2.86 -21.24 20.28
C GLN A 167 -3.51 -20.83 18.96
N ILE A 168 -4.34 -19.78 18.97
CA ILE A 168 -4.95 -19.26 17.75
C ILE A 168 -3.88 -18.63 16.86
N GLN A 169 -2.91 -17.91 17.46
CA GLN A 169 -1.78 -17.35 16.73
C GLN A 169 -0.97 -18.43 15.99
N ASP A 170 -0.67 -19.55 16.65
CA ASP A 170 0.05 -20.67 16.04
C ASP A 170 -0.76 -21.28 14.88
N MET A 171 -2.06 -21.52 15.09
CA MET A 171 -2.95 -22.02 14.02
C MET A 171 -2.93 -21.09 12.80
N MET A 172 -3.08 -19.79 13.00
CA MET A 172 -3.03 -18.79 11.92
C MET A 172 -1.68 -18.78 11.21
N THR A 173 -0.60 -18.93 11.95
CA THR A 173 0.77 -18.99 11.42
C THR A 173 0.97 -20.23 10.54
N PHE A 174 0.52 -21.41 11.00
CA PHE A 174 0.63 -22.64 10.21
C PHE A 174 -0.25 -22.59 8.95
N MET A 175 -1.49 -22.08 9.04
CA MET A 175 -2.35 -21.87 7.86
C MET A 175 -1.70 -20.92 6.83
N TYR A 176 -1.00 -19.91 7.30
CA TYR A 176 -0.25 -19.00 6.43
C TYR A 176 0.94 -19.70 5.76
N TYR A 177 1.68 -20.55 6.48
CA TYR A 177 2.77 -21.34 5.90
C TYR A 177 2.24 -22.37 4.90
N ASP A 178 1.09 -22.99 5.17
CA ASP A 178 0.44 -23.90 4.23
C ASP A 178 0.09 -23.22 2.90
N HIS A 179 -0.41 -21.99 2.96
CA HIS A 179 -0.65 -21.18 1.77
C HIS A 179 0.66 -20.83 1.05
N LYS A 180 1.70 -20.43 1.80
CA LYS A 180 2.97 -20.00 1.20
C LYS A 180 3.74 -21.11 0.53
N LYS A 181 3.74 -22.32 1.08
CA LYS A 181 4.48 -23.47 0.51
C LYS A 181 3.99 -23.87 -0.88
N GLU A 182 2.83 -23.41 -1.30
CA GLU A 182 2.35 -23.59 -2.68
C GLU A 182 3.20 -22.84 -3.71
N SER A 183 3.89 -21.77 -3.29
CA SER A 183 4.64 -20.88 -4.19
C SER A 183 6.08 -20.62 -3.77
N PHE A 184 6.49 -20.96 -2.54
CA PHE A 184 7.79 -20.62 -1.98
C PHE A 184 8.39 -21.84 -1.28
N THR A 185 9.73 -21.92 -1.25
CA THR A 185 10.44 -22.94 -0.47
C THR A 185 10.36 -22.63 1.04
N CYS A 186 10.58 -23.66 1.86
CA CYS A 186 10.64 -23.47 3.31
C CYS A 186 11.74 -22.48 3.73
N ASP A 187 12.89 -22.52 3.06
CA ASP A 187 14.01 -21.60 3.34
C ASP A 187 13.66 -20.15 3.01
N ASP A 188 12.95 -19.90 1.91
CA ASP A 188 12.46 -18.57 1.55
C ASP A 188 11.49 -18.02 2.60
N ILE A 189 10.54 -18.87 3.04
CA ILE A 189 9.56 -18.51 4.07
C ILE A 189 10.27 -18.17 5.38
N MET A 190 11.17 -19.02 5.84
CA MET A 190 11.88 -18.82 7.12
C MET A 190 12.83 -17.62 7.07
N THR A 191 13.52 -17.42 5.97
CA THR A 191 14.41 -16.27 5.78
C THR A 191 13.60 -14.96 5.84
N LYS A 192 12.46 -14.92 5.16
CA LYS A 192 11.56 -13.76 5.17
C LYS A 192 11.00 -13.49 6.58
N GLU A 193 10.55 -14.52 7.28
CA GLU A 193 10.04 -14.38 8.65
C GLU A 193 11.09 -13.80 9.60
N LYS A 194 12.33 -14.29 9.52
CA LYS A 194 13.45 -13.78 10.34
C LYS A 194 13.78 -12.30 10.02
N THR A 195 13.69 -11.93 8.75
CA THR A 195 14.03 -10.57 8.29
C THR A 195 12.94 -9.55 8.66
N LEU A 196 11.68 -9.96 8.70
CA LEU A 196 10.52 -9.06 8.94
C LEU A 196 10.05 -9.02 10.40
N ARG A 197 10.65 -9.82 11.28
CA ARG A 197 10.36 -9.73 12.73
C ARG A 197 11.19 -8.60 13.34
N HIS A 198 10.52 -7.50 13.61
CA HIS A 198 11.04 -6.35 14.38
C HIS A 198 10.22 -6.13 15.65
#